data_eebbd0ea2cddd2b5c330fbd561b5541f
#
_entry.id   eebbd0ea2cddd2b5c330fbd561b5541f
#
_cell.length_a   1.000
_cell.length_b   1.000
_cell.length_c   1.000
_cell.angle_alpha   90.00
_cell.angle_beta   90.00
_cell.angle_gamma   90.00
#
_symmetry.space_group_name_H-M   'P 1'
#
loop_
_entity.id
_entity.type
_entity.pdbx_description
1 polymer ?
#
loop_
_entity_poly.entity_id
_entity_poly.type
_entity_poly.pdbx_seq_one_letter_code
_entity_poly.pdbx_strand_id
1 'polypeptide(L)'
;MPVTLTANWKETISKDLHDQIEELTEYEYDLDDVLKFIDTHTEENFNWFEEYMAEVRNIHADDPELAVDDYIEAVGGICYVERCSDAFIGEYTDGADYAREYDDYENPDKCWLYDGAIDYDAMWDNMESNGWMITEGGYIFREEY
;
A
#
# COMPACT_ATOMS: atom_id res chain seq x y z
N MET A 1 -9.74 -13.21 -8.73
CA MET A 1 -9.72 -14.24 -9.76
C MET A 1 -8.31 -14.51 -10.23
N PRO A 2 -7.96 -15.73 -10.28
CA PRO A 2 -6.64 -16.08 -10.73
C PRO A 2 -6.36 -15.53 -12.11
N VAL A 3 -5.13 -15.24 -12.30
CA VAL A 3 -4.62 -14.71 -13.53
C VAL A 3 -4.83 -15.71 -14.64
N THR A 4 -5.55 -15.32 -15.66
CA THR A 4 -5.79 -16.15 -16.82
C THR A 4 -4.58 -16.19 -17.75
N LEU A 5 -3.56 -15.41 -17.42
CA LEU A 5 -2.36 -15.30 -18.25
C LEU A 5 -1.37 -16.46 -18.08
N THR A 6 -1.47 -17.26 -17.01
CA THR A 6 -0.47 -18.27 -16.66
C THR A 6 -0.09 -19.23 -17.79
N ALA A 7 -1.08 -19.69 -18.58
CA ALA A 7 -0.84 -20.64 -19.65
C ALA A 7 -0.44 -19.98 -20.97
N ASN A 8 -0.96 -18.79 -21.22
CA ASN A 8 -0.83 -18.12 -22.52
C ASN A 8 -0.18 -16.75 -22.43
N TRP A 9 0.58 -16.51 -21.40
CA TRP A 9 1.12 -15.17 -21.17
C TRP A 9 1.98 -14.67 -22.34
N LYS A 10 2.72 -15.53 -22.99
CA LYS A 10 3.56 -15.15 -24.13
C LYS A 10 2.76 -14.66 -25.32
N GLU A 11 1.51 -15.08 -25.44
CA GLU A 11 0.62 -14.64 -26.52
C GLU A 11 -0.09 -13.33 -26.14
N THR A 12 -0.26 -13.08 -24.87
CA THR A 12 -1.03 -11.94 -24.34
C THR A 12 -0.16 -10.73 -24.08
N ILE A 13 1.06 -10.96 -23.62
CA ILE A 13 2.00 -9.91 -23.22
C ILE A 13 2.93 -9.58 -24.41
N SER A 14 3.32 -8.33 -24.56
CA SER A 14 4.19 -7.90 -25.65
C SER A 14 5.53 -8.62 -25.61
N LYS A 15 6.12 -8.83 -26.77
CA LYS A 15 7.39 -9.54 -26.91
C LYS A 15 8.55 -8.83 -26.20
N ASP A 16 8.46 -7.52 -26.07
CA ASP A 16 9.49 -6.72 -25.41
C ASP A 16 9.70 -7.11 -23.97
N LEU A 17 8.65 -7.64 -23.31
CA LEU A 17 8.72 -8.06 -21.91
C LEU A 17 9.06 -9.54 -21.72
N HIS A 18 8.98 -10.37 -22.79
CA HIS A 18 9.18 -11.81 -22.63
C HIS A 18 10.51 -12.15 -21.97
N ASP A 19 11.59 -11.57 -22.46
CA ASP A 19 12.93 -11.84 -21.94
C ASP A 19 13.09 -11.36 -20.51
N GLN A 20 12.55 -10.20 -20.20
CA GLN A 20 12.58 -9.64 -18.84
C GLN A 20 11.83 -10.53 -17.85
N ILE A 21 10.65 -11.01 -18.26
CA ILE A 21 9.84 -11.89 -17.41
C ILE A 21 10.56 -13.22 -17.19
N GLU A 22 11.14 -13.80 -18.22
CA GLU A 22 11.88 -15.06 -18.09
C GLU A 22 13.08 -14.90 -17.16
N GLU A 23 13.79 -13.79 -17.25
CA GLU A 23 14.93 -13.51 -16.39
C GLU A 23 14.52 -13.35 -14.93
N LEU A 24 13.47 -12.59 -14.66
CA LEU A 24 12.96 -12.38 -13.30
C LEU A 24 12.44 -13.66 -12.66
N THR A 25 11.77 -14.50 -13.44
CA THR A 25 11.15 -15.72 -12.93
C THR A 25 12.14 -16.88 -12.79
N GLU A 26 13.28 -16.80 -13.45
CA GLU A 26 14.31 -17.84 -13.37
C GLU A 26 14.98 -17.89 -12.00
N TYR A 27 15.21 -16.73 -11.39
CA TYR A 27 16.06 -16.65 -10.18
C TYR A 27 15.39 -16.04 -8.97
N GLU A 28 14.40 -15.19 -9.12
CA GLU A 28 14.00 -14.33 -8.01
C GLU A 28 12.50 -14.31 -7.72
N TYR A 29 11.66 -14.35 -8.75
CA TYR A 29 10.21 -14.16 -8.60
C TYR A 29 9.41 -15.31 -9.18
N ASP A 30 8.21 -15.51 -8.66
CA ASP A 30 7.26 -16.48 -9.22
C ASP A 30 6.55 -15.86 -10.43
N LEU A 31 6.36 -16.67 -11.46
CA LEU A 31 5.67 -16.24 -12.66
C LEU A 31 4.26 -15.71 -12.36
N ASP A 32 3.55 -16.34 -11.43
CA ASP A 32 2.20 -15.91 -11.05
C ASP A 32 2.21 -14.49 -10.49
N ASP A 33 3.21 -14.12 -9.71
CA ASP A 33 3.34 -12.76 -9.15
C ASP A 33 3.61 -11.73 -10.25
N VAL A 34 4.46 -12.07 -11.20
CA VAL A 34 4.77 -11.18 -12.32
C VAL A 34 3.52 -10.94 -13.17
N LEU A 35 2.81 -12.00 -13.49
CA LEU A 35 1.61 -11.88 -14.34
C LEU A 35 0.49 -11.15 -13.63
N LYS A 36 0.34 -11.36 -12.34
CA LYS A 36 -0.63 -10.64 -11.53
C LYS A 36 -0.34 -9.14 -11.51
N PHE A 37 0.93 -8.77 -11.39
CA PHE A 37 1.33 -7.37 -11.45
C PHE A 37 0.95 -6.75 -12.78
N ILE A 38 1.24 -7.42 -13.90
CA ILE A 38 0.91 -6.91 -15.22
C ILE A 38 -0.61 -6.78 -15.38
N ASP A 39 -1.36 -7.74 -14.90
CA ASP A 39 -2.82 -7.71 -14.97
C ASP A 39 -3.40 -6.54 -14.15
N THR A 40 -2.81 -6.23 -13.02
CA THR A 40 -3.28 -5.18 -12.11
C THR A 40 -2.75 -3.79 -12.51
N HIS A 41 -1.48 -3.70 -12.86
CA HIS A 41 -0.78 -2.43 -13.05
C HIS A 41 -0.36 -2.13 -14.49
N THR A 42 -0.64 -3.02 -15.42
CA THR A 42 -0.35 -2.93 -16.86
C THR A 42 1.12 -3.11 -17.21
N GLU A 43 1.36 -3.43 -18.49
CA GLU A 43 2.72 -3.58 -19.02
C GLU A 43 3.52 -2.27 -18.98
N GLU A 44 2.84 -1.14 -19.13
CA GLU A 44 3.48 0.18 -19.10
C GLU A 44 4.22 0.44 -17.81
N ASN A 45 3.71 -0.11 -16.71
CA ASN A 45 4.28 0.09 -15.39
C ASN A 45 5.20 -1.04 -14.94
N PHE A 46 5.56 -1.95 -15.84
CA PHE A 46 6.37 -3.11 -15.48
C PHE A 46 7.77 -2.72 -14.97
N ASN A 47 8.29 -1.60 -15.38
CA ASN A 47 9.56 -1.09 -14.87
C ASN A 47 9.53 -0.81 -13.35
N TRP A 48 8.34 -0.74 -12.75
CA TRP A 48 8.18 -0.56 -11.31
C TRP A 48 7.97 -1.86 -10.55
N PHE A 49 8.01 -3.00 -11.24
CA PHE A 49 7.72 -4.30 -10.62
C PHE A 49 8.65 -4.62 -9.44
N GLU A 50 9.95 -4.42 -9.61
CA GLU A 50 10.91 -4.74 -8.56
C GLU A 50 10.70 -3.85 -7.32
N GLU A 51 10.48 -2.56 -7.52
CA GLU A 51 10.19 -1.62 -6.45
C GLU A 51 8.88 -1.98 -5.74
N TYR A 52 7.86 -2.33 -6.52
CA TYR A 52 6.59 -2.79 -5.97
C TYR A 52 6.77 -4.01 -5.07
N MET A 53 7.48 -5.02 -5.54
CA MET A 53 7.70 -6.25 -4.78
C MET A 53 8.54 -5.99 -3.53
N ALA A 54 9.48 -5.07 -3.59
CA ALA A 54 10.26 -4.67 -2.42
C ALA A 54 9.37 -4.07 -1.35
N GLU A 55 8.43 -3.22 -1.73
CA GLU A 55 7.49 -2.63 -0.77
C GLU A 55 6.51 -3.65 -0.20
N VAL A 56 6.05 -4.59 -1.01
CA VAL A 56 5.20 -5.70 -0.54
C VAL A 56 5.93 -6.53 0.53
N ARG A 57 7.22 -6.75 0.35
CA ARG A 57 8.03 -7.48 1.33
C ARG A 57 8.29 -6.69 2.61
N ASN A 58 8.40 -5.39 2.50
CA ASN A 58 8.81 -4.52 3.61
C ASN A 58 7.65 -4.04 4.47
N ILE A 59 6.45 -3.97 3.93
CA ILE A 59 5.29 -3.45 4.65
C ILE A 59 4.76 -4.50 5.63
N HIS A 60 4.44 -4.08 6.86
CA HIS A 60 3.93 -4.96 7.90
C HIS A 60 2.40 -4.94 7.97
N ALA A 61 1.75 -5.38 6.90
CA ALA A 61 0.29 -5.45 6.82
C ALA A 61 -0.14 -6.92 6.70
N ASP A 62 -1.38 -7.21 7.11
CA ASP A 62 -1.94 -8.56 7.00
C ASP A 62 -2.07 -8.99 5.54
N ASP A 63 -2.43 -8.04 4.67
CA ASP A 63 -2.46 -8.24 3.22
C ASP A 63 -1.53 -7.21 2.57
N PRO A 64 -0.24 -7.51 2.44
CA PRO A 64 0.73 -6.56 1.92
C PRO A 64 0.43 -6.05 0.51
N GLU A 65 -0.03 -6.93 -0.38
CA GLU A 65 -0.34 -6.52 -1.75
C GLU A 65 -1.49 -5.53 -1.78
N LEU A 66 -2.54 -5.77 -1.01
CA LEU A 66 -3.67 -4.86 -0.94
C LEU A 66 -3.25 -3.51 -0.37
N ALA A 67 -2.43 -3.52 0.68
CA ALA A 67 -1.94 -2.28 1.28
C ALA A 67 -1.13 -1.45 0.29
N VAL A 68 -0.22 -2.07 -0.45
CA VAL A 68 0.58 -1.37 -1.46
C VAL A 68 -0.29 -0.87 -2.61
N ASP A 69 -1.22 -1.70 -3.09
CA ASP A 69 -2.14 -1.29 -4.16
C ASP A 69 -3.02 -0.12 -3.73
N ASP A 70 -3.53 -0.15 -2.51
CA ASP A 70 -4.31 0.96 -1.95
C ASP A 70 -3.49 2.25 -1.87
N TYR A 71 -2.22 2.13 -1.47
CA TYR A 71 -1.32 3.29 -1.40
C TYR A 71 -1.12 3.90 -2.79
N ILE A 72 -0.84 3.07 -3.79
CA ILE A 72 -0.63 3.53 -5.16
C ILE A 72 -1.85 4.29 -5.68
N GLU A 73 -3.03 3.75 -5.43
CA GLU A 73 -4.28 4.41 -5.85
C GLU A 73 -4.47 5.75 -5.12
N ALA A 74 -4.19 5.77 -3.82
CA ALA A 74 -4.39 6.98 -3.00
C ALA A 74 -3.44 8.10 -3.38
N VAL A 75 -2.18 7.79 -3.72
CA VAL A 75 -1.20 8.82 -4.09
C VAL A 75 -1.21 9.16 -5.58
N GLY A 76 -1.99 8.42 -6.38
CA GLY A 76 -2.21 8.76 -7.78
C GLY A 76 -1.27 8.14 -8.79
N GLY A 77 -0.43 7.18 -8.39
CA GLY A 77 0.42 6.49 -9.36
C GLY A 77 1.51 5.63 -8.75
N ILE A 78 1.89 4.60 -9.49
CA ILE A 78 2.92 3.64 -9.06
C ILE A 78 4.31 4.27 -8.93
N CYS A 79 4.54 5.43 -9.55
CA CYS A 79 5.83 6.11 -9.45
C CYS A 79 6.17 6.54 -8.00
N TYR A 80 5.20 6.54 -7.11
CA TYR A 80 5.41 6.85 -5.69
C TYR A 80 5.56 5.61 -4.81
N VAL A 81 5.56 4.43 -5.39
CA VAL A 81 5.53 3.17 -4.63
C VAL A 81 6.70 3.04 -3.65
N GLU A 82 7.86 3.57 -3.97
CA GLU A 82 9.05 3.48 -3.12
C GLU A 82 8.86 4.09 -1.72
N ARG A 83 7.87 4.94 -1.55
CA ARG A 83 7.57 5.59 -0.27
C ARG A 83 6.62 4.79 0.61
N CYS A 84 6.02 3.74 0.05
CA CYS A 84 4.90 3.04 0.69
C CYS A 84 5.24 2.50 2.08
N SER A 85 6.29 1.70 2.20
CA SER A 85 6.64 1.07 3.49
C SER A 85 7.09 2.10 4.52
N ASP A 86 7.76 3.16 4.10
CA ASP A 86 8.18 4.24 5.00
C ASP A 86 6.98 5.06 5.50
N ALA A 87 5.97 5.22 4.67
CA ALA A 87 4.77 5.98 5.01
C ALA A 87 3.77 5.16 5.83
N PHE A 88 3.85 3.84 5.78
CA PHE A 88 2.87 2.95 6.40
C PHE A 88 2.88 3.05 7.93
N ILE A 89 1.69 3.25 8.52
CA ILE A 89 1.51 3.34 9.98
C ILE A 89 0.92 2.04 10.53
N GLY A 90 -0.19 1.57 9.95
CA GLY A 90 -0.87 0.36 10.44
C GLY A 90 -2.26 0.21 9.86
N GLU A 91 -3.00 -0.76 10.40
CA GLU A 91 -4.36 -1.06 10.01
C GLU A 91 -5.31 -0.63 11.12
N TYR A 92 -6.39 0.06 10.79
CA TYR A 92 -7.37 0.57 11.74
C TYR A 92 -8.77 0.47 11.13
N THR A 93 -9.78 0.43 11.99
CA THR A 93 -11.18 0.39 11.56
C THR A 93 -11.56 1.66 10.81
N ASP A 94 -11.11 2.82 11.34
CA ASP A 94 -11.30 4.12 10.70
C ASP A 94 -10.24 5.11 11.21
N GLY A 95 -10.23 6.30 10.65
CA GLY A 95 -9.26 7.32 11.04
C GLY A 95 -9.40 7.80 12.47
N ALA A 96 -10.63 7.88 12.98
CA ALA A 96 -10.89 8.28 14.36
C ALA A 96 -10.30 7.28 15.36
N ASP A 97 -10.34 5.99 15.03
CA ASP A 97 -9.74 4.94 15.84
C ASP A 97 -8.23 5.14 15.97
N TYR A 98 -7.57 5.43 14.86
CA TYR A 98 -6.15 5.76 14.88
C TYR A 98 -5.87 7.05 15.65
N ALA A 99 -6.68 8.09 15.45
CA ALA A 99 -6.50 9.36 16.12
C ALA A 99 -6.56 9.20 17.64
N ARG A 100 -7.46 8.34 18.11
CA ARG A 100 -7.57 8.04 19.53
C ARG A 100 -6.31 7.37 20.08
N GLU A 101 -5.80 6.38 19.37
CA GLU A 101 -4.56 5.69 19.75
C GLU A 101 -3.37 6.65 19.75
N TYR A 102 -3.29 7.49 18.73
CA TYR A 102 -2.25 8.52 18.61
C TYR A 102 -2.29 9.49 19.80
N ASP A 103 -3.48 9.94 20.18
CA ASP A 103 -3.65 10.83 21.32
C ASP A 103 -3.24 10.16 22.63
N ASP A 104 -3.60 8.89 22.80
CA ASP A 104 -3.21 8.12 23.98
C ASP A 104 -1.68 8.00 24.08
N TYR A 105 -1.01 7.81 22.96
CA TYR A 105 0.44 7.71 22.90
C TYR A 105 1.12 9.05 23.20
N GLU A 106 0.62 10.14 22.62
CA GLU A 106 1.21 11.48 22.78
C GLU A 106 0.88 12.10 24.15
N ASN A 107 -0.25 11.72 24.73
CA ASN A 107 -0.74 12.30 25.99
C ASN A 107 -1.09 11.20 27.00
N PRO A 108 -0.11 10.39 27.45
CA PRO A 108 -0.39 9.23 28.31
C PRO A 108 -0.94 9.61 29.68
N ASP A 109 -0.71 10.82 30.14
CA ASP A 109 -1.14 11.30 31.45
C ASP A 109 -2.42 12.12 31.41
N LYS A 110 -3.14 12.12 30.31
CA LYS A 110 -4.37 12.89 30.19
C LYS A 110 -5.43 12.39 31.19
N CYS A 111 -6.24 13.32 31.67
CA CYS A 111 -7.33 13.02 32.59
C CYS A 111 -8.43 12.22 31.84
N TRP A 112 -8.98 11.20 32.50
CA TRP A 112 -10.05 10.37 31.93
C TRP A 112 -11.29 11.19 31.56
N LEU A 113 -11.57 12.29 32.24
CA LEU A 113 -12.66 13.20 31.90
C LEU A 113 -12.40 13.89 30.56
N TYR A 114 -11.13 14.19 30.31
CA TYR A 114 -10.69 14.82 29.08
C TYR A 114 -10.86 13.86 27.89
N ASP A 115 -10.53 12.59 28.07
CA ASP A 115 -10.66 11.58 27.03
C ASP A 115 -12.09 11.50 26.49
N GLY A 116 -13.09 11.57 27.36
CA GLY A 116 -14.48 11.54 26.96
C GLY A 116 -14.97 12.78 26.25
N ALA A 117 -14.20 13.88 26.29
CA ALA A 117 -14.56 15.16 25.67
C ALA A 117 -13.93 15.37 24.29
N ILE A 118 -13.03 14.47 23.88
CA ILE A 118 -12.31 14.62 22.60
C ILE A 118 -13.18 14.10 21.46
N ASP A 119 -13.30 14.92 20.40
CA ASP A 119 -13.90 14.52 19.13
C ASP A 119 -12.82 13.96 18.21
N TYR A 120 -12.68 12.63 18.20
CA TYR A 120 -11.64 11.98 17.43
C TYR A 120 -11.90 12.02 15.91
N ASP A 121 -13.15 12.18 15.49
CA ASP A 121 -13.44 12.40 14.07
C ASP A 121 -12.89 13.74 13.59
N ALA A 122 -13.08 14.77 14.39
CA ALA A 122 -12.53 16.09 14.08
C ALA A 122 -10.99 16.09 14.14
N MET A 123 -10.43 15.36 15.10
CA MET A 123 -8.99 15.20 15.21
C MET A 123 -8.41 14.51 13.96
N TRP A 124 -9.07 13.45 13.50
CA TRP A 124 -8.64 12.76 12.28
C TRP A 124 -8.73 13.68 11.06
N ASP A 125 -9.81 14.45 10.92
CA ASP A 125 -9.95 15.41 9.81
C ASP A 125 -8.77 16.39 9.78
N ASN A 126 -8.34 16.84 10.95
CA ASN A 126 -7.17 17.71 11.05
C ASN A 126 -5.89 16.98 10.68
N MET A 127 -5.74 15.72 11.07
CA MET A 127 -4.59 14.90 10.70
C MET A 127 -4.52 14.69 9.19
N GLU A 128 -5.65 14.42 8.53
CA GLU A 128 -5.69 14.29 7.08
C GLU A 128 -5.19 15.56 6.38
N SER A 129 -5.48 16.71 6.94
CA SER A 129 -4.99 17.98 6.41
C SER A 129 -3.47 18.14 6.58
N ASN A 130 -2.85 17.31 7.40
CA ASN A 130 -1.43 17.36 7.70
C ASN A 130 -0.65 16.13 7.20
N GLY A 131 -1.19 15.43 6.21
CA GLY A 131 -0.47 14.38 5.50
C GLY A 131 -0.80 12.95 5.90
N TRP A 132 -1.67 12.74 6.88
CA TRP A 132 -2.17 11.39 7.16
C TRP A 132 -3.28 11.03 6.21
N MET A 133 -3.40 9.75 5.87
CA MET A 133 -4.51 9.26 5.06
C MET A 133 -4.89 7.85 5.48
N ILE A 134 -6.13 7.48 5.21
CA ILE A 134 -6.61 6.11 5.40
C ILE A 134 -7.20 5.62 4.07
N THR A 135 -6.92 4.36 3.72
CA THR A 135 -7.43 3.76 2.51
C THR A 135 -8.71 2.97 2.78
N GLU A 136 -9.39 2.51 1.74
CA GLU A 136 -10.59 1.69 1.86
C GLU A 136 -10.35 0.40 2.64
N GLY A 137 -9.15 -0.15 2.57
CA GLY A 137 -8.77 -1.35 3.32
C GLY A 137 -8.46 -1.09 4.78
N GLY A 138 -8.52 0.16 5.25
CA GLY A 138 -8.19 0.50 6.62
C GLY A 138 -6.70 0.70 6.88
N TYR A 139 -5.91 0.90 5.85
CA TYR A 139 -4.47 1.13 5.97
C TYR A 139 -4.19 2.61 6.11
N ILE A 140 -3.44 2.96 7.16
CA ILE A 140 -3.08 4.35 7.43
C ILE A 140 -1.64 4.60 7.00
N PHE A 141 -1.45 5.69 6.27
CA PHE A 141 -0.16 6.17 5.80
C PHE A 141 0.02 7.62 6.20
N ARG A 142 1.26 8.01 6.38
CA ARG A 142 1.60 9.42 6.57
C ARG A 142 2.67 9.81 5.56
N GLU A 143 2.34 10.75 4.70
CA GLU A 143 3.30 11.34 3.77
C GLU A 143 4.16 12.38 4.50
N GLU A 144 5.46 12.24 4.41
CA GLU A 144 6.40 13.23 4.93
C GLU A 144 7.04 13.97 3.76
N TYR A 145 6.99 15.26 3.82
CA TYR A 145 7.55 16.10 2.78
C TYR A 145 8.82 16.79 3.26
#